data_4a1ac745952038796238ada2295ede96
#
_entry.id   4a1ac745952038796238ada2295ede96
#
_cell.length_a   1.000
_cell.length_b   1.000
_cell.length_c   1.000
_cell.angle_alpha   90.00
_cell.angle_beta   90.00
_cell.angle_gamma   90.00
#
_symmetry.space_group_name_H-M   'P 1'
#
loop_
_entity.id
_entity.type
_entity.pdbx_description
1 polymer ?
#
loop_
_entity_poly.entity_id
_entity_poly.type
_entity_poly.pdbx_seq_one_letter_code
_entity_poly.pdbx_strand_id
1 'polypeptide(L)'
;LSNPTAIYIISGPCGVGKSTVSKEVARMINRGVLIEGDLLNSMIVGDSELAWEERLEINWNNILSLTRNVILHHYNVVIDYVVETELEWFCQQVSDLNVQIKYVVLTANETQLIERLNKRGDSHLIERSLFLLNEFETSGLHRLYRLDTTGKEPLEVARDILSNVSTFKKTRTFND
;
A
#
# COMPACT_ATOMS: atom_id res chain seq x y z
N LEU A 1 -27.81 8.57 -2.58
CA LEU A 1 -27.05 7.34 -2.52
C LEU A 1 -25.65 7.69 -2.02
N SER A 2 -25.27 7.21 -0.81
CA SER A 2 -23.92 7.40 -0.29
C SER A 2 -22.91 6.70 -1.22
N ASN A 3 -21.81 7.38 -1.54
CA ASN A 3 -20.73 6.73 -2.28
C ASN A 3 -20.28 5.46 -1.54
N PRO A 4 -20.00 4.37 -2.26
CA PRO A 4 -19.52 3.14 -1.62
C PRO A 4 -18.21 3.44 -0.88
N THR A 5 -18.03 2.78 0.26
CA THR A 5 -16.79 2.87 1.06
C THR A 5 -15.63 2.33 0.23
N ALA A 6 -14.45 2.92 0.37
CA ALA A 6 -13.27 2.56 -0.40
C ALA A 6 -12.10 2.16 0.49
N ILE A 7 -11.31 1.20 0.00
CA ILE A 7 -10.02 0.81 0.54
C ILE A 7 -8.95 1.25 -0.47
N TYR A 8 -8.07 2.15 -0.06
CA TYR A 8 -6.92 2.59 -0.83
C TYR A 8 -5.69 1.81 -0.32
N ILE A 9 -5.07 1.03 -1.17
CA ILE A 9 -3.83 0.29 -0.87
C ILE A 9 -2.69 0.99 -1.59
N ILE A 10 -1.80 1.61 -0.82
CA ILE A 10 -0.66 2.38 -1.33
C ILE A 10 0.61 1.58 -1.06
N SER A 11 1.17 0.99 -2.10
CA SER A 11 2.40 0.21 -2.10
C SER A 11 3.54 0.96 -2.80
N GLY A 12 4.72 0.37 -2.80
CA GLY A 12 5.91 0.92 -3.46
C GLY A 12 7.18 0.63 -2.67
N PRO A 13 8.37 0.87 -3.25
CA PRO A 13 9.65 0.59 -2.61
C PRO A 13 9.90 1.47 -1.37
N CYS A 14 10.90 1.10 -0.57
CA CYS A 14 11.36 1.92 0.54
C CYS A 14 11.84 3.28 0.02
N GLY A 15 11.56 4.36 0.75
CA GLY A 15 12.00 5.71 0.36
C GLY A 15 11.17 6.42 -0.72
N VAL A 16 10.19 5.74 -1.34
CA VAL A 16 9.34 6.36 -2.39
C VAL A 16 8.41 7.45 -1.85
N GLY A 17 8.12 7.45 -0.55
CA GLY A 17 7.26 8.46 0.11
C GLY A 17 5.85 7.95 0.45
N LYS A 18 5.63 6.63 0.48
CA LYS A 18 4.32 6.03 0.82
C LYS A 18 3.65 6.68 2.02
N SER A 19 4.35 6.72 3.16
CA SER A 19 3.74 7.18 4.43
C SER A 19 3.31 8.64 4.40
N THR A 20 4.06 9.50 3.70
CA THR A 20 3.68 10.91 3.53
C THR A 20 2.47 11.04 2.63
N VAL A 21 2.47 10.35 1.49
CA VAL A 21 1.35 10.37 0.53
C VAL A 21 0.09 9.75 1.15
N SER A 22 0.22 8.63 1.85
CA SER A 22 -0.90 7.94 2.51
C SER A 22 -1.58 8.82 3.55
N LYS A 23 -0.81 9.59 4.32
CA LYS A 23 -1.34 10.59 5.26
C LYS A 23 -2.14 11.68 4.56
N GLU A 24 -1.64 12.19 3.44
CA GLU A 24 -2.37 13.20 2.66
C GLU A 24 -3.66 12.61 2.06
N VAL A 25 -3.61 11.42 1.49
CA VAL A 25 -4.82 10.74 0.97
C VAL A 25 -5.85 10.56 2.09
N ALA A 26 -5.43 10.05 3.26
CA ALA A 26 -6.34 9.83 4.39
C ALA A 26 -6.99 11.12 4.92
N ARG A 27 -6.28 12.26 4.86
CA ARG A 27 -6.82 13.59 5.22
C ARG A 27 -7.82 14.14 4.21
N MET A 28 -7.61 13.82 2.93
CA MET A 28 -8.43 14.36 1.83
C MET A 28 -9.73 13.59 1.60
N ILE A 29 -9.80 12.31 1.99
CA ILE A 29 -11.01 11.50 1.83
C ILE A 29 -11.97 11.70 3.01
N ASN A 30 -13.26 11.60 2.72
CA ASN A 30 -14.27 11.68 3.77
C ASN A 30 -14.14 10.47 4.71
N ARG A 31 -14.16 10.70 6.03
CA ARG A 31 -14.04 9.64 7.06
C ARG A 31 -12.85 8.71 6.78
N GLY A 32 -11.68 9.28 6.52
CA GLY A 32 -10.45 8.54 6.24
C GLY A 32 -9.78 7.99 7.51
N VAL A 33 -9.40 6.72 7.47
CA VAL A 33 -8.56 6.06 8.48
C VAL A 33 -7.30 5.54 7.82
N LEU A 34 -6.14 5.84 8.40
CA LEU A 34 -4.84 5.36 7.95
C LEU A 34 -4.41 4.14 8.76
N ILE A 35 -4.02 3.07 8.06
CA ILE A 35 -3.40 1.88 8.63
C ILE A 35 -1.97 1.81 8.08
N GLU A 36 -0.99 2.09 8.94
CA GLU A 36 0.44 1.99 8.63
C GLU A 36 0.93 0.59 9.00
N GLY A 37 1.18 -0.27 8.01
CA GLY A 37 1.56 -1.67 8.23
C GLY A 37 2.88 -1.83 8.99
N ASP A 38 3.83 -0.91 8.78
CA ASP A 38 5.11 -0.94 9.51
C ASP A 38 4.93 -0.67 11.02
N LEU A 39 3.96 0.15 11.41
CA LEU A 39 3.64 0.36 12.83
C LEU A 39 3.02 -0.90 13.44
N LEU A 40 2.13 -1.59 12.72
CA LEU A 40 1.56 -2.85 13.20
C LEU A 40 2.64 -3.93 13.32
N ASN A 41 3.54 -4.02 12.34
CA ASN A 41 4.66 -4.94 12.37
C ASN A 41 5.58 -4.68 13.59
N SER A 42 5.79 -3.41 13.96
CA SER A 42 6.61 -3.02 15.12
C SER A 42 5.99 -3.38 16.47
N MET A 43 4.70 -3.72 16.51
CA MET A 43 4.02 -4.18 17.73
C MET A 43 4.45 -5.59 18.15
N ILE A 44 5.07 -6.36 17.25
CA ILE A 44 5.58 -7.70 17.54
C ILE A 44 6.96 -7.55 18.18
N VAL A 45 7.00 -7.46 19.51
CA VAL A 45 8.25 -7.15 20.27
C VAL A 45 8.80 -8.34 21.07
N GLY A 46 8.01 -9.41 21.25
CA GLY A 46 8.31 -10.47 22.20
C GLY A 46 9.19 -11.61 21.68
N ASP A 47 9.38 -11.72 20.37
CA ASP A 47 10.14 -12.83 19.78
C ASP A 47 11.06 -12.33 18.65
N SER A 48 12.36 -12.35 18.91
CA SER A 48 13.37 -11.98 17.91
C SER A 48 13.66 -13.11 16.90
N GLU A 49 13.17 -14.32 17.16
CA GLU A 49 13.39 -15.51 16.31
C GLU A 49 12.22 -15.81 15.37
N LEU A 50 11.14 -15.00 15.41
CA LEU A 50 10.01 -15.20 14.54
C LEU A 50 10.43 -15.11 13.08
N ALA A 51 10.12 -16.14 12.29
CA ALA A 51 10.40 -16.17 10.86
C ALA A 51 9.70 -15.00 10.15
N TRP A 52 10.37 -14.45 9.13
CA TRP A 52 9.83 -13.31 8.39
C TRP A 52 8.44 -13.60 7.81
N GLU A 53 8.24 -14.79 7.27
CA GLU A 53 6.98 -15.23 6.66
C GLU A 53 5.84 -15.24 7.69
N GLU A 54 6.10 -15.75 8.89
CA GLU A 54 5.11 -15.76 9.99
C GLU A 54 4.80 -14.35 10.47
N ARG A 55 5.81 -13.51 10.61
CA ARG A 55 5.65 -12.09 10.95
C ARG A 55 4.81 -11.35 9.91
N LEU A 56 5.05 -11.61 8.63
CA LEU A 56 4.31 -11.02 7.52
C LEU A 56 2.83 -11.47 7.53
N GLU A 57 2.59 -12.76 7.78
CA GLU A 57 1.23 -13.31 7.91
C GLU A 57 0.46 -12.67 9.06
N ILE A 58 1.05 -12.59 10.25
CA ILE A 58 0.44 -11.91 11.42
C ILE A 58 0.12 -10.45 11.07
N ASN A 59 1.06 -9.76 10.45
CA ASN A 59 0.88 -8.34 10.12
C ASN A 59 -0.27 -8.12 9.13
N TRP A 60 -0.35 -8.91 8.06
CA TRP A 60 -1.45 -8.82 7.10
C TRP A 60 -2.81 -9.20 7.70
N ASN A 61 -2.86 -10.16 8.61
CA ASN A 61 -4.09 -10.48 9.36
C ASN A 61 -4.51 -9.34 10.30
N ASN A 62 -3.56 -8.62 10.90
CA ASN A 62 -3.85 -7.42 11.69
C ASN A 62 -4.39 -6.29 10.81
N ILE A 63 -3.75 -6.02 9.66
CA ILE A 63 -4.23 -5.05 8.66
C ILE A 63 -5.67 -5.39 8.23
N LEU A 64 -5.94 -6.65 7.90
CA LEU A 64 -7.25 -7.13 7.49
C LEU A 64 -8.29 -6.91 8.60
N SER A 65 -7.98 -7.29 9.82
CA SER A 65 -8.90 -7.18 10.96
C SER A 65 -9.29 -5.73 11.25
N LEU A 66 -8.31 -4.82 11.24
CA LEU A 66 -8.55 -3.39 11.39
C LEU A 66 -9.35 -2.83 10.21
N THR A 67 -9.00 -3.22 8.98
CA THR A 67 -9.73 -2.78 7.78
C THR A 67 -11.19 -3.18 7.85
N ARG A 68 -11.50 -4.44 8.16
CA ARG A 68 -12.87 -4.93 8.27
C ARG A 68 -13.64 -4.17 9.34
N ASN A 69 -13.06 -3.98 10.53
CA ASN A 69 -13.69 -3.23 11.61
C ASN A 69 -14.02 -1.80 11.19
N VAL A 70 -13.09 -1.11 10.57
CA VAL A 70 -13.25 0.30 10.14
C VAL A 70 -14.31 0.44 9.04
N ILE A 71 -14.31 -0.45 8.05
CA ILE A 71 -15.29 -0.48 6.95
C ILE A 71 -16.71 -0.71 7.48
N LEU A 72 -16.90 -1.62 8.46
CA LEU A 72 -18.20 -1.88 9.08
C LEU A 72 -18.76 -0.65 9.80
N HIS A 73 -17.91 0.27 10.20
CA HIS A 73 -18.29 1.57 10.78
C HIS A 73 -18.41 2.69 9.71
N HIS A 74 -18.45 2.35 8.43
CA HIS A 74 -18.60 3.27 7.29
C HIS A 74 -17.49 4.31 7.16
N TYR A 75 -16.24 3.94 7.47
CA TYR A 75 -15.05 4.74 7.22
C TYR A 75 -14.32 4.21 5.98
N ASN A 76 -13.69 5.12 5.24
CA ASN A 76 -12.73 4.78 4.19
C ASN A 76 -11.38 4.43 4.81
N VAL A 77 -10.66 3.52 4.19
CA VAL A 77 -9.36 3.04 4.69
C VAL A 77 -8.26 3.35 3.70
N VAL A 78 -7.14 3.84 4.20
CA VAL A 78 -5.88 3.93 3.48
C VAL A 78 -4.90 2.98 4.15
N ILE A 79 -4.37 2.03 3.39
CA ILE A 79 -3.35 1.08 3.84
C ILE A 79 -2.02 1.51 3.25
N ASP A 80 -1.05 1.84 4.12
CA ASP A 80 0.33 2.12 3.79
C ASP A 80 1.18 0.89 4.12
N TYR A 81 1.44 0.06 3.13
CA TYR A 81 2.31 -1.11 3.28
C TYR A 81 2.83 -1.63 1.94
N VAL A 82 3.98 -2.27 1.95
CA VAL A 82 4.51 -2.98 0.77
C VAL A 82 3.66 -4.20 0.48
N VAL A 83 3.17 -4.31 -0.76
CA VAL A 83 2.38 -5.45 -1.24
C VAL A 83 3.20 -6.17 -2.28
N GLU A 84 3.60 -7.40 -2.03
CA GLU A 84 4.34 -8.25 -2.97
C GLU A 84 3.42 -9.29 -3.63
N THR A 85 2.82 -10.17 -2.84
CA THR A 85 1.97 -11.26 -3.33
C THR A 85 0.58 -11.28 -2.69
N GLU A 86 0.34 -10.45 -1.69
CA GLU A 86 -0.82 -10.55 -0.79
C GLU A 86 -2.09 -9.91 -1.34
N LEU A 87 -2.01 -9.16 -2.46
CA LEU A 87 -3.14 -8.38 -2.97
C LEU A 87 -4.38 -9.23 -3.24
N GLU A 88 -4.22 -10.35 -3.95
CA GLU A 88 -5.35 -11.21 -4.31
C GLU A 88 -5.99 -11.85 -3.07
N TRP A 89 -5.15 -12.34 -2.16
CA TRP A 89 -5.62 -12.87 -0.88
C TRP A 89 -6.42 -11.82 -0.12
N PHE A 90 -5.86 -10.62 0.04
CA PHE A 90 -6.54 -9.53 0.75
C PHE A 90 -7.88 -9.16 0.11
N CYS A 91 -7.94 -9.06 -1.22
CA CYS A 91 -9.16 -8.78 -1.95
C CYS A 91 -10.23 -9.87 -1.74
N GLN A 92 -9.82 -11.14 -1.64
CA GLN A 92 -10.73 -12.25 -1.32
C GLN A 92 -11.30 -12.11 0.09
N GLN A 93 -10.45 -11.73 1.07
CA GLN A 93 -10.85 -11.60 2.47
C GLN A 93 -11.82 -10.44 2.74
N VAL A 94 -11.94 -9.48 1.83
CA VAL A 94 -12.87 -8.34 1.92
C VAL A 94 -13.99 -8.41 0.89
N SER A 95 -14.11 -9.51 0.16
CA SER A 95 -15.07 -9.67 -0.95
C SER A 95 -16.54 -9.68 -0.53
N ASP A 96 -16.81 -9.98 0.74
CA ASP A 96 -18.14 -9.92 1.36
C ASP A 96 -18.53 -8.48 1.76
N LEU A 97 -17.59 -7.55 1.77
CA LEU A 97 -17.84 -6.15 2.05
C LEU A 97 -18.19 -5.41 0.75
N ASN A 98 -19.19 -4.55 0.79
CA ASN A 98 -19.55 -3.71 -0.36
C ASN A 98 -18.61 -2.50 -0.46
N VAL A 99 -17.37 -2.75 -0.90
CA VAL A 99 -16.30 -1.74 -0.96
C VAL A 99 -15.65 -1.67 -2.34
N GLN A 100 -15.11 -0.52 -2.67
CA GLN A 100 -14.21 -0.33 -3.80
C GLN A 100 -12.77 -0.49 -3.34
N ILE A 101 -11.97 -1.30 -4.02
CA ILE A 101 -10.54 -1.42 -3.76
C ILE A 101 -9.80 -0.59 -4.80
N LYS A 102 -8.96 0.32 -4.34
CA LYS A 102 -8.10 1.18 -5.16
C LYS A 102 -6.65 0.87 -4.82
N TYR A 103 -5.97 0.20 -5.73
CA TYR A 103 -4.58 -0.19 -5.57
C TYR A 103 -3.68 0.72 -6.38
N VAL A 104 -2.60 1.18 -5.78
CA VAL A 104 -1.56 1.98 -6.43
C VAL A 104 -0.17 1.58 -5.94
N VAL A 105 0.77 1.51 -6.86
CA VAL A 105 2.19 1.29 -6.59
C VAL A 105 2.94 2.57 -6.92
N LEU A 106 3.42 3.26 -5.89
CA LEU A 106 4.24 4.44 -6.07
C LEU A 106 5.63 4.00 -6.55
N THR A 107 6.15 4.67 -7.58
CA THR A 107 7.52 4.48 -8.07
C THR A 107 8.23 5.82 -8.16
N ALA A 108 9.56 5.80 -8.16
CA ALA A 108 10.41 6.95 -8.45
C ALA A 108 11.69 6.43 -9.09
N ASN A 109 12.46 7.30 -9.74
CA ASN A 109 13.74 6.88 -10.28
C ASN A 109 14.74 6.46 -9.17
N GLU A 110 15.67 5.59 -9.50
CA GLU A 110 16.63 5.00 -8.54
C GLU A 110 17.43 6.06 -7.78
N THR A 111 17.90 7.09 -8.49
CA THR A 111 18.69 8.19 -7.91
C THR A 111 17.91 8.86 -6.77
N GLN A 112 16.64 9.16 -7.00
CA GLN A 112 15.80 9.83 -6.00
C GLN A 112 15.51 8.92 -4.79
N LEU A 113 15.33 7.61 -5.01
CA LEU A 113 15.17 6.64 -3.91
C LEU A 113 16.43 6.58 -3.04
N ILE A 114 17.60 6.46 -3.67
CA ILE A 114 18.90 6.42 -2.98
C ILE A 114 19.15 7.70 -2.19
N GLU A 115 18.93 8.86 -2.80
CA GLU A 115 19.10 10.16 -2.14
C GLU A 115 18.19 10.30 -0.90
N ARG A 116 16.90 9.93 -1.04
CA ARG A 116 15.94 10.01 0.07
C ARG A 116 16.29 9.07 1.22
N LEU A 117 16.72 7.84 0.92
CA LEU A 117 17.13 6.87 1.93
C LEU A 117 18.41 7.34 2.65
N ASN A 118 19.41 7.82 1.90
CA ASN A 118 20.63 8.37 2.50
C ASN A 118 20.33 9.57 3.41
N LYS A 119 19.51 10.50 2.96
CA LYS A 119 19.13 11.69 3.74
C LYS A 119 18.41 11.33 5.06
N ARG A 120 17.68 10.22 5.09
CA ARG A 120 16.97 9.72 6.28
C ARG A 120 17.83 8.86 7.20
N GLY A 121 19.04 8.49 6.79
CA GLY A 121 19.90 7.56 7.52
C GLY A 121 19.51 6.08 7.32
N ASP A 122 18.67 5.78 6.32
CA ASP A 122 18.14 4.45 6.02
C ASP A 122 18.92 3.77 4.86
N SER A 123 20.22 4.05 4.71
CA SER A 123 21.05 3.53 3.62
C SER A 123 21.06 2.00 3.54
N HIS A 124 20.84 1.31 4.67
CA HIS A 124 20.73 -0.16 4.75
C HIS A 124 19.51 -0.71 3.98
N LEU A 125 18.53 0.12 3.62
CA LEU A 125 17.35 -0.26 2.86
C LEU A 125 17.51 -0.05 1.35
N ILE A 126 18.61 0.48 0.86
CA ILE A 126 18.80 0.80 -0.57
C ILE A 126 18.67 -0.46 -1.43
N GLU A 127 19.38 -1.54 -1.09
CA GLU A 127 19.33 -2.79 -1.84
C GLU A 127 17.90 -3.34 -1.92
N ARG A 128 17.19 -3.39 -0.79
CA ARG A 128 15.79 -3.82 -0.74
C ARG A 128 14.88 -2.90 -1.55
N SER A 129 15.12 -1.60 -1.52
CA SER A 129 14.34 -0.62 -2.27
C SER A 129 14.47 -0.81 -3.78
N LEU A 130 15.69 -0.99 -4.27
CA LEU A 130 15.94 -1.21 -5.69
C LEU A 130 15.42 -2.57 -6.17
N PHE A 131 15.54 -3.61 -5.35
CA PHE A 131 14.91 -4.90 -5.60
C PHE A 131 13.38 -4.76 -5.78
N LEU A 132 12.71 -4.11 -4.85
CA LEU A 132 11.26 -3.88 -4.92
C LEU A 132 10.87 -3.02 -6.14
N LEU A 133 11.65 -1.99 -6.47
CA LEU A 133 11.40 -1.18 -7.66
C LEU A 133 11.39 -2.05 -8.92
N ASN A 134 12.42 -2.90 -9.08
CA ASN A 134 12.51 -3.83 -10.20
C ASN A 134 11.32 -4.80 -10.24
N GLU A 135 10.96 -5.40 -9.10
CA GLU A 135 9.81 -6.30 -8.99
C GLU A 135 8.51 -5.59 -9.43
N PHE A 136 8.27 -4.38 -8.97
CA PHE A 136 7.09 -3.62 -9.35
C PHE A 136 7.07 -3.18 -10.82
N GLU A 137 8.24 -3.01 -11.43
CA GLU A 137 8.35 -2.65 -12.84
C GLU A 137 8.18 -3.85 -13.78
N THR A 138 8.60 -5.03 -13.35
CA THR A 138 8.58 -6.25 -14.18
C THR A 138 7.36 -7.12 -13.94
N SER A 139 6.75 -7.10 -12.74
CA SER A 139 5.54 -7.85 -12.42
C SER A 139 4.36 -7.44 -13.30
N GLY A 140 3.70 -8.42 -13.91
CA GLY A 140 2.54 -8.19 -14.75
C GLY A 140 1.37 -7.51 -14.03
N LEU A 141 1.18 -7.80 -12.74
CA LEU A 141 0.11 -7.22 -11.92
C LEU A 141 0.46 -5.81 -11.48
N HIS A 142 1.56 -5.65 -10.76
CA HIS A 142 1.93 -4.36 -10.14
C HIS A 142 2.18 -3.27 -11.19
N ARG A 143 2.74 -3.63 -12.34
CA ARG A 143 3.02 -2.71 -13.45
C ARG A 143 1.81 -1.93 -13.91
N LEU A 144 0.61 -2.52 -13.84
CA LEU A 144 -0.64 -1.88 -14.27
C LEU A 144 -1.11 -0.77 -13.34
N TYR A 145 -0.62 -0.75 -12.10
CA TYR A 145 -1.07 0.16 -11.05
C TYR A 145 0.02 1.15 -10.60
N ARG A 146 1.09 1.27 -11.38
CA ARG A 146 2.18 2.19 -11.07
C ARG A 146 1.78 3.65 -11.25
N LEU A 147 2.25 4.46 -10.32
CA LEU A 147 2.21 5.92 -10.37
C LEU A 147 3.61 6.47 -10.12
N ASP A 148 4.21 7.08 -11.13
CA ASP A 148 5.51 7.72 -11.00
C ASP A 148 5.39 9.02 -10.19
N THR A 149 6.17 9.09 -9.12
CA THR A 149 6.22 10.24 -8.20
C THR A 149 7.49 11.08 -8.37
N THR A 150 8.32 10.78 -9.38
CA THR A 150 9.57 11.50 -9.62
C THR A 150 9.30 13.00 -9.80
N GLY A 151 9.93 13.81 -8.97
CA GLY A 151 9.79 15.27 -9.02
C GLY A 151 8.46 15.85 -8.53
N LYS A 152 7.54 15.02 -8.02
CA LYS A 152 6.24 15.46 -7.51
C LYS A 152 6.25 15.65 -6.00
N GLU A 153 5.47 16.65 -5.55
CA GLU A 153 5.20 16.84 -4.13
C GLU A 153 4.14 15.84 -3.61
N PRO A 154 4.19 15.44 -2.33
CA PRO A 154 3.26 14.45 -1.78
C PRO A 154 1.78 14.79 -1.96
N LEU A 155 1.41 16.05 -1.83
CA LEU A 155 0.03 16.50 -2.02
C LEU A 155 -0.44 16.38 -3.46
N GLU A 156 0.45 16.60 -4.43
CA GLU A 156 0.19 16.39 -5.85
C GLU A 156 -0.06 14.91 -6.14
N VAL A 157 0.80 14.03 -5.62
CA VAL A 157 0.64 12.57 -5.74
C VAL A 157 -0.69 12.11 -5.12
N ALA A 158 -1.06 12.64 -3.95
CA ALA A 158 -2.33 12.32 -3.30
C ALA A 158 -3.54 12.72 -4.17
N ARG A 159 -3.49 13.89 -4.81
CA ARG A 159 -4.53 14.33 -5.76
C ARG A 159 -4.60 13.42 -6.98
N ASP A 160 -3.47 13.03 -7.53
CA ASP A 160 -3.40 12.08 -8.66
C ASP A 160 -4.04 10.73 -8.29
N ILE A 161 -3.77 10.22 -7.09
CA ILE A 161 -4.39 8.99 -6.59
C ILE A 161 -5.92 9.13 -6.54
N LEU A 162 -6.41 10.20 -5.96
CA LEU A 162 -7.85 10.40 -5.78
C LEU A 162 -8.59 10.63 -7.11
N SER A 163 -7.93 11.23 -8.09
CA SER A 163 -8.53 11.58 -9.39
C SER A 163 -8.42 10.46 -10.42
N ASN A 164 -7.30 9.71 -10.43
CA ASN A 164 -6.92 8.87 -11.58
C ASN A 164 -6.87 7.37 -11.25
N VAL A 165 -6.76 6.97 -9.98
CA VAL A 165 -6.66 5.54 -9.66
C VAL A 165 -8.02 4.87 -9.80
N SER A 166 -8.12 3.98 -10.77
CA SER A 166 -9.32 3.18 -11.01
C SER A 166 -9.49 2.09 -9.95
N THR A 167 -10.71 1.61 -9.80
CA THR A 167 -11.00 0.47 -8.92
C THR A 167 -10.26 -0.76 -9.40
N PHE A 168 -9.57 -1.45 -8.49
CA PHE A 168 -8.96 -2.74 -8.77
C PHE A 168 -10.05 -3.74 -9.15
N LYS A 169 -9.93 -4.32 -10.33
CA LYS A 169 -10.79 -5.41 -10.79
C LYS A 169 -9.95 -6.66 -10.91
N LYS A 170 -10.29 -7.71 -10.18
CA LYS A 170 -9.70 -9.02 -10.38
C LYS A 170 -9.89 -9.41 -11.84
N THR A 171 -8.80 -9.53 -12.60
CA THR A 171 -8.85 -10.09 -13.94
C THR A 171 -9.37 -11.54 -13.78
N ARG A 172 -10.53 -11.87 -14.34
CA ARG A 172 -10.94 -13.26 -14.44
C ARG A 172 -9.89 -13.95 -15.29
N THR A 173 -9.03 -14.74 -14.67
CA THR A 173 -8.28 -15.75 -15.40
C THR A 173 -9.33 -16.70 -15.97
N PHE A 174 -9.50 -16.66 -17.28
CA PHE A 174 -10.20 -17.72 -18.00
C PHE A 174 -9.32 -18.96 -17.84
N ASN A 175 -9.61 -19.76 -16.86
CA ASN A 175 -9.20 -21.16 -16.85
C ASN A 175 -10.29 -21.91 -17.60
N ASP A 176 -9.99 -22.22 -18.86
CA ASP A 176 -10.59 -23.36 -19.55
C ASP A 176 -10.05 -24.66 -18.97
#